data_be4e3869b5f2c07626782c31abf84cd2
#
_entry.id   be4e3869b5f2c07626782c31abf84cd2
#
_cell.length_a   1.000
_cell.length_b   1.000
_cell.length_c   1.000
_cell.angle_alpha   90.00
_cell.angle_beta   90.00
_cell.angle_gamma   90.00
#
_symmetry.space_group_name_H-M   'P 1'
#
loop_
_entity.id
_entity.type
_entity.pdbx_description
1 polymer ?
#
loop_
_entity_poly.entity_id
_entity_poly.type
_entity_poly.pdbx_seq_one_letter_code
_entity_poly.pdbx_strand_id
1 'polypeptide(L)'
;SALDDATETHGIEKIKTTGSEYLAVSGLSVARLDHSKRIIDFAVDAIRLVGQINREWNVDLRMRIGVHTGSVMAGTVGKQRLIYDVWGDTVVAAHYVQSAAAPDSIFVSKATANSLVDLYELETEGEIKGRNGKTISILREKV
;
A
#
# COMPACT_ATOMS: atom_id res chain seq x y z
N SER A 1 -3.94 5.73 -16.09
CA SER A 1 -5.09 5.04 -15.48
C SER A 1 -5.64 5.86 -14.30
N ALA A 2 -6.81 5.47 -13.82
CA ALA A 2 -7.45 6.14 -12.68
C ALA A 2 -6.59 6.04 -11.40
N LEU A 3 -5.90 4.91 -11.20
CA LEU A 3 -4.98 4.76 -10.06
C LEU A 3 -3.77 5.68 -10.20
N ASP A 4 -3.24 5.85 -11.39
CA ASP A 4 -2.11 6.74 -11.62
C ASP A 4 -2.50 8.21 -11.35
N ASP A 5 -3.71 8.60 -11.76
CA ASP A 5 -4.23 9.94 -11.45
C ASP A 5 -4.40 10.14 -9.95
N ALA A 6 -4.88 9.13 -9.24
CA ALA A 6 -5.03 9.17 -7.78
C ALA A 6 -3.67 9.30 -7.07
N THR A 7 -2.60 8.68 -7.59
CA THR A 7 -1.27 8.85 -7.01
C THR A 7 -0.84 10.32 -7.06
N GLU A 8 -1.07 11.00 -8.17
CA GLU A 8 -0.74 12.43 -8.29
C GLU A 8 -1.55 13.27 -7.29
N THR A 9 -2.85 13.01 -7.19
CA THR A 9 -3.73 13.74 -6.28
C THR A 9 -3.26 13.66 -4.82
N HIS A 10 -2.79 12.50 -4.40
CA HIS A 10 -2.37 12.26 -3.01
C HIS A 10 -0.88 12.46 -2.77
N GLY A 11 -0.10 12.80 -3.79
CA GLY A 11 1.34 12.97 -3.67
C GLY A 11 2.07 11.67 -3.42
N ILE A 12 1.62 10.60 -4.05
CA ILE A 12 2.17 9.25 -3.96
C ILE A 12 3.02 8.97 -5.19
N GLU A 13 4.08 8.19 -5.02
CA GLU A 13 4.91 7.76 -6.13
C GLU A 13 4.54 6.34 -6.54
N LYS A 14 4.07 6.18 -7.77
CA LYS A 14 3.91 4.85 -8.37
C LYS A 14 5.29 4.30 -8.69
N ILE A 15 5.58 3.09 -8.23
CA ILE A 15 6.86 2.43 -8.50
C ILE A 15 6.73 1.50 -9.71
N LYS A 16 5.82 0.53 -9.62
CA LYS A 16 5.67 -0.43 -10.71
C LYS A 16 4.34 -1.18 -10.61
N THR A 17 3.95 -1.77 -11.73
CA THR A 17 2.89 -2.77 -11.80
C THR A 17 3.52 -4.10 -12.22
N THR A 18 3.30 -5.16 -11.45
CA THR A 18 3.81 -6.50 -11.76
C THR A 18 2.63 -7.46 -11.73
N GLY A 19 2.22 -7.95 -12.90
CA GLY A 19 1.00 -8.76 -13.00
C GLY A 19 -0.20 -7.97 -12.49
N SER A 20 -0.86 -8.49 -11.46
CA SER A 20 -2.01 -7.86 -10.83
C SER A 20 -1.64 -7.01 -9.60
N GLU A 21 -0.36 -6.86 -9.30
CA GLU A 21 0.10 -6.08 -8.15
C GLU A 21 0.54 -4.68 -8.55
N TYR A 22 0.19 -3.70 -7.71
CA TYR A 22 0.54 -2.30 -7.88
C TYR A 22 1.34 -1.86 -6.65
N LEU A 23 2.56 -1.39 -6.88
CA LEU A 23 3.44 -0.92 -5.81
C LEU A 23 3.56 0.61 -5.86
N ALA A 24 3.27 1.25 -4.75
CA ALA A 24 3.37 2.70 -4.60
C ALA A 24 3.96 3.03 -3.23
N VAL A 25 4.61 4.18 -3.14
CA VAL A 25 5.25 4.65 -1.91
C VAL A 25 4.90 6.11 -1.63
N SER A 26 4.97 6.46 -0.36
CA SER A 26 4.78 7.82 0.13
C SER A 26 6.00 8.26 0.93
N GLY A 27 6.48 9.47 0.68
CA GLY A 27 7.58 10.04 1.45
C GLY A 27 8.98 9.58 1.01
N LEU A 28 9.14 9.11 -0.22
CA LEU A 28 10.44 8.62 -0.73
C LEU A 28 11.27 9.75 -1.33
N SER A 29 10.85 10.29 -2.47
CA SER A 29 11.61 11.35 -3.16
C SER A 29 11.45 12.70 -2.48
N VAL A 30 10.28 12.95 -1.90
CA VAL A 30 9.99 14.14 -1.10
C VAL A 30 9.64 13.67 0.30
N ALA A 31 10.45 14.02 1.28
CA ALA A 31 10.17 13.70 2.68
C ALA A 31 8.88 14.42 3.13
N ARG A 32 7.95 13.66 3.71
CA ARG A 32 6.67 14.18 4.17
C ARG A 32 6.37 13.63 5.55
N LEU A 33 6.05 14.51 6.51
CA LEU A 33 5.65 14.09 7.85
C LEU A 33 4.30 13.37 7.83
N ASP A 34 3.44 13.68 6.86
CA ASP A 34 2.12 13.09 6.71
C ASP A 34 2.09 11.91 5.70
N HIS A 35 3.23 11.26 5.47
CA HIS A 35 3.33 10.20 4.47
C HIS A 35 2.37 9.04 4.73
N SER A 36 2.16 8.67 6.00
CA SER A 36 1.24 7.57 6.36
C SER A 36 -0.20 7.94 6.05
N LYS A 37 -0.62 9.18 6.38
CA LYS A 37 -1.96 9.65 6.05
C LYS A 37 -2.19 9.65 4.55
N ARG A 38 -1.22 10.13 3.78
CA ARG A 38 -1.32 10.19 2.31
C ARG A 38 -1.50 8.81 1.68
N ILE A 39 -0.75 7.82 2.14
CA ILE A 39 -0.85 6.47 1.57
C ILE A 39 -2.21 5.83 1.91
N ILE A 40 -2.75 6.06 3.10
CA ILE A 40 -4.06 5.54 3.47
C ILE A 40 -5.18 6.26 2.71
N ASP A 41 -5.12 7.57 2.58
CA ASP A 41 -6.09 8.32 1.76
C ASP A 41 -6.09 7.84 0.32
N PHE A 42 -4.92 7.56 -0.24
CA PHE A 42 -4.79 6.96 -1.55
C PHE A 42 -5.42 5.57 -1.62
N ALA A 43 -5.17 4.72 -0.61
CA ALA A 43 -5.72 3.37 -0.53
C ALA A 43 -7.26 3.39 -0.48
N VAL A 44 -7.85 4.28 0.31
CA VAL A 44 -9.30 4.45 0.37
C VAL A 44 -9.85 4.85 -0.99
N ASP A 45 -9.20 5.80 -1.65
CA ASP A 45 -9.58 6.26 -3.00
C ASP A 45 -9.47 5.13 -4.02
N ALA A 46 -8.43 4.30 -3.93
CA ALA A 46 -8.24 3.16 -4.82
C ALA A 46 -9.41 2.18 -4.74
N ILE A 47 -9.87 1.85 -3.54
CA ILE A 47 -11.02 0.97 -3.34
C ILE A 47 -12.28 1.61 -3.95
N ARG A 48 -12.47 2.91 -3.74
CA ARG A 48 -13.61 3.65 -4.30
C ARG A 48 -13.59 3.61 -5.84
N LEU A 49 -12.43 3.80 -6.45
CA LEU A 49 -12.26 3.76 -7.91
C LEU A 49 -12.58 2.38 -8.49
N VAL A 50 -12.11 1.32 -7.82
CA VAL A 50 -12.44 -0.05 -8.25
C VAL A 50 -13.94 -0.29 -8.15
N GLY A 51 -14.60 0.20 -7.11
CA GLY A 51 -16.06 0.13 -6.99
C GLY A 51 -16.79 0.84 -8.14
N GLN A 52 -16.29 1.99 -8.58
CA GLN A 52 -16.86 2.69 -9.74
C GLN A 52 -16.70 1.88 -11.03
N ILE A 53 -15.52 1.30 -11.25
CA ILE A 53 -15.25 0.47 -12.42
C ILE A 53 -16.19 -0.74 -12.43
N ASN A 54 -16.39 -1.38 -11.29
CA ASN A 54 -17.30 -2.52 -11.17
C ASN A 54 -18.72 -2.15 -11.60
N ARG A 55 -19.20 -0.98 -11.21
CA ARG A 55 -20.53 -0.49 -11.56
C ARG A 55 -20.65 -0.14 -13.05
N GLU A 56 -19.65 0.58 -13.58
CA GLU A 56 -19.68 1.05 -14.98
C GLU A 56 -19.54 -0.09 -15.99
N TRP A 57 -18.69 -1.08 -15.68
CA TRP A 57 -18.36 -2.16 -16.60
C TRP A 57 -19.04 -3.49 -16.25
N ASN A 58 -19.87 -3.50 -15.19
CA ASN A 58 -20.55 -4.71 -14.71
C ASN A 58 -19.58 -5.88 -14.49
N VAL A 59 -18.49 -5.60 -13.81
CA VAL A 59 -17.46 -6.57 -13.45
C VAL A 59 -17.34 -6.66 -11.91
N ASP A 60 -16.68 -7.69 -11.41
CA ASP A 60 -16.49 -7.91 -9.97
C ASP A 60 -15.00 -8.01 -9.64
N LEU A 61 -14.31 -6.88 -9.75
CA LEU A 61 -12.91 -6.77 -9.36
C LEU A 61 -12.81 -6.56 -7.86
N ARG A 62 -11.83 -7.19 -7.24
CA ARG A 62 -11.56 -7.05 -5.81
C ARG A 62 -10.15 -6.54 -5.60
N MET A 63 -9.96 -5.73 -4.57
CA MET A 63 -8.66 -5.14 -4.27
C MET A 63 -8.25 -5.50 -2.83
N ARG A 64 -7.00 -5.93 -2.68
CA ARG A 64 -6.40 -6.20 -1.37
C ARG A 64 -5.23 -5.28 -1.19
N ILE A 65 -5.23 -4.49 -0.13
CA ILE A 65 -4.21 -3.48 0.11
C ILE A 65 -3.49 -3.78 1.40
N GLY A 66 -2.16 -3.80 1.31
CA GLY A 66 -1.28 -3.90 2.47
C GLY A 66 -0.37 -2.69 2.55
N VAL A 67 -0.23 -2.13 3.73
CA VAL A 67 0.60 -0.95 3.98
C VAL A 67 1.56 -1.22 5.12
N HIS A 68 2.82 -0.91 4.89
CA HIS A 68 3.87 -1.01 5.91
C HIS A 68 4.78 0.20 5.83
N THR A 69 5.39 0.55 6.93
CA THR A 69 6.27 1.73 7.06
C THR A 69 7.65 1.29 7.49
N GLY A 70 8.66 1.87 6.88
CA GLY A 70 10.06 1.62 7.22
C GLY A 70 10.99 2.15 6.14
N SER A 71 12.28 1.92 6.35
CA SER A 71 13.29 2.30 5.38
C SER A 71 13.27 1.38 4.16
N VAL A 72 13.53 1.95 2.99
CA VAL A 72 13.63 1.19 1.73
C VAL A 72 14.93 1.54 1.02
N MET A 73 15.38 0.64 0.17
CA MET A 73 16.43 0.90 -0.81
C MET A 73 15.73 1.29 -2.12
N ALA A 74 16.24 2.31 -2.80
CA ALA A 74 15.65 2.78 -4.04
C ALA A 74 16.75 3.07 -5.06
N GLY A 75 16.47 2.82 -6.32
CA GLY A 75 17.39 3.08 -7.41
C GLY A 75 16.89 2.55 -8.73
N THR A 76 17.68 2.77 -9.79
CA THR A 76 17.37 2.25 -11.11
C THR A 76 18.02 0.88 -11.29
N VAL A 77 17.27 -0.06 -11.84
CA VAL A 77 17.72 -1.44 -12.10
C VAL A 77 17.46 -1.80 -13.56
N GLY A 78 18.24 -2.74 -14.07
CA GLY A 78 18.12 -3.25 -15.43
C GLY A 78 19.32 -2.88 -16.30
N LYS A 79 19.52 -3.62 -17.41
CA LYS A 79 20.61 -3.43 -18.35
C LYS A 79 20.17 -2.74 -19.63
N GLN A 80 19.10 -3.22 -20.25
CA GLN A 80 18.58 -2.70 -21.51
C GLN A 80 17.52 -1.63 -21.29
N ARG A 81 16.74 -1.78 -20.21
CA ARG A 81 15.69 -0.84 -19.84
C ARG A 81 15.81 -0.55 -18.35
N LEU A 82 16.13 0.68 -18.02
CA LEU A 82 16.26 1.13 -16.65
C LEU A 82 14.87 1.37 -16.05
N ILE A 83 14.60 0.75 -14.91
CA ILE A 83 13.35 0.89 -14.16
C ILE A 83 13.72 1.39 -12.76
N TYR A 84 13.04 2.44 -12.31
CA TYR A 84 13.14 2.89 -10.94
C TYR A 84 12.37 1.93 -10.04
N ASP A 85 13.03 1.41 -9.02
CA ASP A 85 12.44 0.41 -8.15
C ASP A 85 12.80 0.67 -6.68
N VAL A 86 12.08 0.04 -5.79
CA VAL A 86 12.37 0.01 -4.36
C VAL A 86 12.42 -1.44 -3.89
N TRP A 87 13.27 -1.72 -2.90
CA TRP A 87 13.42 -3.06 -2.35
C TRP A 87 13.82 -3.01 -0.88
N GLY A 88 13.90 -4.18 -0.27
CA GLY A 88 14.30 -4.36 1.12
C GLY A 88 13.18 -4.95 1.97
N ASP A 89 13.46 -5.11 3.26
CA ASP A 89 12.54 -5.78 4.18
C ASP A 89 11.20 -5.06 4.33
N THR A 90 11.19 -3.73 4.21
CA THR A 90 9.95 -2.94 4.28
C THR A 90 9.00 -3.30 3.16
N VAL A 91 9.50 -3.45 1.93
CA VAL A 91 8.70 -3.83 0.77
C VAL A 91 8.19 -5.27 0.91
N VAL A 92 9.06 -6.17 1.36
CA VAL A 92 8.69 -7.57 1.61
C VAL A 92 7.60 -7.65 2.68
N ALA A 93 7.73 -6.90 3.77
CA ALA A 93 6.71 -6.86 4.83
C ALA A 93 5.37 -6.32 4.32
N ALA A 94 5.38 -5.28 3.49
CA ALA A 94 4.16 -4.74 2.88
C ALA A 94 3.46 -5.81 2.03
N HIS A 95 4.22 -6.60 1.27
CA HIS A 95 3.68 -7.71 0.49
C HIS A 95 3.01 -8.77 1.39
N TYR A 96 3.63 -9.13 2.51
CA TYR A 96 3.03 -10.07 3.45
C TYR A 96 1.73 -9.52 4.05
N VAL A 97 1.70 -8.24 4.40
CA VAL A 97 0.47 -7.59 4.92
C VAL A 97 -0.62 -7.62 3.85
N GLN A 98 -0.29 -7.30 2.61
CA GLN A 98 -1.22 -7.34 1.48
C GLN A 98 -1.76 -8.76 1.25
N SER A 99 -0.91 -9.77 1.32
CA SER A 99 -1.32 -11.16 1.13
C SER A 99 -2.29 -11.64 2.21
N ALA A 100 -2.23 -11.07 3.40
CA ALA A 100 -3.15 -11.38 4.49
C ALA A 100 -4.47 -10.60 4.41
N ALA A 101 -4.53 -9.55 3.58
CA ALA A 101 -5.67 -8.67 3.52
C ALA A 101 -6.91 -9.37 2.95
N ALA A 102 -8.07 -9.05 3.53
CA ALA A 102 -9.35 -9.46 2.97
C ALA A 102 -9.67 -8.63 1.72
N PRO A 103 -10.50 -9.16 0.80
CA PRO A 103 -10.92 -8.39 -0.37
C PRO A 103 -11.57 -7.05 0.02
N ASP A 104 -11.23 -6.00 -0.73
CA ASP A 104 -11.73 -4.64 -0.54
C ASP A 104 -11.43 -4.07 0.84
N SER A 105 -10.32 -4.49 1.42
CA SER A 105 -9.87 -4.04 2.74
C SER A 105 -8.46 -3.48 2.69
N ILE A 106 -8.18 -2.58 3.63
CA ILE A 106 -6.86 -2.00 3.82
C ILE A 106 -6.30 -2.56 5.13
N PHE A 107 -5.28 -3.38 5.03
CA PHE A 107 -4.56 -3.90 6.19
C PHE A 107 -3.27 -3.11 6.37
N VAL A 108 -3.00 -2.72 7.60
CA VAL A 108 -1.79 -1.98 7.94
C VAL A 108 -1.03 -2.73 9.02
N SER A 109 0.29 -2.66 8.96
CA SER A 109 1.11 -3.13 10.07
C SER A 109 1.02 -2.18 11.26
N LYS A 110 1.37 -2.66 12.44
CA LYS A 110 1.41 -1.82 13.64
C LYS A 110 2.35 -0.62 13.47
N ALA A 111 3.45 -0.80 12.75
CA ALA A 111 4.38 0.29 12.46
C ALA A 111 3.69 1.45 11.74
N THR A 112 2.82 1.15 10.78
CA THR A 112 2.02 2.16 10.10
C THR A 112 0.92 2.71 11.00
N ALA A 113 0.24 1.84 11.73
CA ALA A 113 -0.86 2.22 12.62
C ALA A 113 -0.43 3.23 13.69
N ASN A 114 0.79 3.10 14.21
CA ASN A 114 1.32 4.03 15.20
C ASN A 114 1.40 5.47 14.68
N SER A 115 1.53 5.66 13.37
CA SER A 115 1.57 6.98 12.73
C SER A 115 0.18 7.52 12.39
N LEU A 116 -0.87 6.73 12.62
CA LEU A 116 -2.25 7.05 12.23
C LEU A 116 -3.17 7.24 13.43
N VAL A 117 -2.63 7.29 14.63
CA VAL A 117 -3.41 7.47 15.86
C VAL A 117 -4.28 8.72 15.72
N ASP A 118 -5.56 8.58 16.07
CA ASP A 118 -6.59 9.63 16.01
C ASP A 118 -6.98 10.11 14.59
N LEU A 119 -6.38 9.56 13.55
CA LEU A 119 -6.72 9.93 12.16
C LEU A 119 -7.74 8.97 11.53
N TYR A 120 -7.68 7.70 11.91
CA TYR A 120 -8.53 6.63 11.35
C TYR A 120 -8.98 5.68 12.43
N GLU A 121 -10.12 5.04 12.20
CA GLU A 121 -10.55 3.92 13.04
C GLU A 121 -9.88 2.65 12.54
N LEU A 122 -9.12 2.02 13.43
CA LEU A 122 -8.40 0.78 13.13
C LEU A 122 -8.85 -0.30 14.11
N GLU A 123 -9.05 -1.51 13.59
CA GLU A 123 -9.33 -2.69 14.44
C GLU A 123 -8.21 -3.72 14.29
N THR A 124 -7.91 -4.40 15.40
CA THR A 124 -6.91 -5.46 15.40
C THR A 124 -7.42 -6.68 14.63
N GLU A 125 -6.64 -7.17 13.67
CA GLU A 125 -6.97 -8.36 12.87
C GLU A 125 -6.13 -9.57 13.25
N GLY A 126 -5.03 -9.40 13.98
CA GLY A 126 -4.17 -10.48 14.42
C GLY A 126 -2.72 -10.29 14.04
N GLU A 127 -2.03 -11.40 13.82
CA GLU A 127 -0.61 -11.41 13.55
C GLU A 127 -0.27 -12.34 12.40
N ILE A 128 0.76 -11.98 11.64
CA ILE A 128 1.33 -12.84 10.59
C ILE A 128 2.82 -12.95 10.82
N LYS A 129 3.44 -13.95 10.19
CA LYS A 129 4.90 -14.08 10.21
C LYS A 129 5.49 -13.57 8.91
N GLY A 130 6.44 -12.67 9.01
CA GLY A 130 7.20 -12.19 7.88
C GLY A 130 8.27 -13.17 7.43
N ARG A 131 9.00 -12.79 6.41
CA ARG A 131 10.04 -13.60 5.75
C ARG A 131 11.11 -14.13 6.69
N ASN A 132 11.51 -13.34 7.69
CA ASN A 132 12.54 -13.67 8.65
C ASN A 132 12.00 -14.30 9.94
N GLY A 133 10.74 -14.73 9.95
CA GLY A 133 10.08 -15.28 11.12
C GLY A 133 9.63 -14.26 12.14
N LYS A 134 9.85 -12.97 11.90
CA LYS A 134 9.37 -11.91 12.78
C LYS A 134 7.86 -11.77 12.69
N THR A 135 7.22 -11.57 13.83
CA THR A 135 5.78 -11.34 13.90
C THR A 135 5.43 -9.92 13.46
N ILE A 136 4.44 -9.80 12.60
CA ILE A 136 3.89 -8.52 12.19
C ILE A 136 2.45 -8.45 12.68
N SER A 137 2.18 -7.51 13.59
CA SER A 137 0.82 -7.24 14.05
C SER A 137 0.08 -6.44 13.00
N ILE A 138 -1.16 -6.84 12.71
CA ILE A 138 -1.97 -6.29 11.62
C ILE A 138 -3.23 -5.66 12.18
N LEU A 139 -3.54 -4.47 11.68
CA LEU A 139 -4.79 -3.78 11.95
C LEU A 139 -5.51 -3.53 10.62
N ARG A 140 -6.82 -3.42 10.70
CA ARG A 140 -7.66 -3.14 9.53
C ARG A 140 -8.25 -1.75 9.67
N GLU A 141 -8.15 -0.96 8.59
CA GLU A 141 -8.81 0.33 8.50
C GLU A 141 -10.30 0.10 8.20
N LYS A 142 -11.17 0.79 8.93
CA LYS A 142 -12.62 0.77 8.68
C LYS A 142 -12.95 1.75 7.56
N VAL A 143 -13.28 1.20 6.43
CA VAL A 143 -13.65 1.96 5.24
C VAL A 143 -15.16 2.14 5.17
#